data_13e18d9b72b2d8de8ffd099a10b9920e
#
_entry.id   13e18d9b72b2d8de8ffd099a10b9920e
#
_cell.length_a   1.000
_cell.length_b   1.000
_cell.length_c   1.000
_cell.angle_alpha   90.00
_cell.angle_beta   90.00
_cell.angle_gamma   90.00
#
_symmetry.space_group_name_H-M   'P 1'
#
loop_
_entity.id
_entity.type
_entity.pdbx_description
1 polymer ?
#
loop_
_entity_poly.entity_id
_entity_poly.type
_entity_poly.pdbx_seq_one_letter_code
_entity_poly.pdbx_strand_id
1 'polypeptide(L)'
;MPQPSAELIRGVSLFSDLDDKTVERLAGEFIERHFAEGAAIATEGVDGLNFFIVASGEAAVTVHGEAVGTLGPGASFGEVALVDKSARSATVTATTPMVAYALPVWSFRPFVEQRPELAWKLLEILAERLRAAQSR
;
A
#
# COMPACT_ATOMS: atom_id res chain seq x y z
N MET A 1 1.02 -9.57 18.54
CA MET A 1 1.31 -8.33 17.81
C MET A 1 0.09 -7.89 17.03
N PRO A 2 -0.25 -6.58 17.03
CA PRO A 2 -1.34 -6.10 16.23
C PRO A 2 -1.09 -6.35 14.74
N GLN A 3 -2.10 -6.83 14.07
CA GLN A 3 -2.02 -7.11 12.64
C GLN A 3 -3.36 -6.74 11.98
N PRO A 4 -3.39 -6.48 10.67
CA PRO A 4 -4.62 -6.10 10.00
C PRO A 4 -5.64 -7.25 10.02
N SER A 5 -6.91 -6.89 10.07
CA SER A 5 -8.00 -7.86 9.98
C SER A 5 -8.08 -8.43 8.56
N ALA A 6 -8.69 -9.61 8.42
CA ALA A 6 -8.93 -10.20 7.12
C ALA A 6 -9.78 -9.25 6.24
N GLU A 7 -10.75 -8.59 6.84
CA GLU A 7 -11.62 -7.64 6.13
C GLU A 7 -10.81 -6.49 5.55
N LEU A 8 -9.88 -5.94 6.34
CA LEU A 8 -9.04 -4.84 5.88
C LEU A 8 -8.14 -5.28 4.71
N ILE A 9 -7.54 -6.45 4.82
CA ILE A 9 -6.67 -7.00 3.77
C ILE A 9 -7.47 -7.24 2.49
N ARG A 10 -8.66 -7.87 2.60
CA ARG A 10 -9.49 -8.16 1.42
C ARG A 10 -10.10 -6.94 0.78
N GLY A 11 -10.11 -5.81 1.49
CA GLY A 11 -10.51 -4.54 0.90
C GLY A 11 -9.51 -4.02 -0.13
N VAL A 12 -8.30 -4.53 -0.15
CA VAL A 12 -7.28 -4.20 -1.14
C VAL A 12 -7.48 -5.10 -2.36
N SER A 13 -7.66 -4.51 -3.55
CA SER A 13 -7.90 -5.28 -4.78
C SER A 13 -6.91 -6.41 -4.99
N LEU A 14 -5.64 -6.14 -4.73
CA LEU A 14 -4.57 -7.13 -4.91
C LEU A 14 -4.81 -8.41 -4.10
N PHE A 15 -5.43 -8.29 -2.94
CA PHE A 15 -5.61 -9.39 -1.99
C PHE A 15 -7.05 -9.90 -1.89
N SER A 16 -7.95 -9.39 -2.72
CA SER A 16 -9.39 -9.68 -2.61
C SER A 16 -9.76 -11.14 -2.87
N ASP A 17 -8.96 -11.87 -3.65
CA ASP A 17 -9.26 -13.25 -4.04
C ASP A 17 -8.49 -14.30 -3.24
N LEU A 18 -7.74 -13.91 -2.22
CA LEU A 18 -6.94 -14.84 -1.43
C LEU A 18 -7.83 -15.67 -0.49
N ASP A 19 -7.44 -16.93 -0.29
CA ASP A 19 -8.15 -17.80 0.66
C ASP A 19 -7.82 -17.40 2.11
N ASP A 20 -8.62 -17.91 3.06
CA ASP A 20 -8.50 -17.54 4.47
C ASP A 20 -7.12 -17.82 5.05
N LYS A 21 -6.52 -18.95 4.71
CA LYS A 21 -5.19 -19.32 5.19
C LYS A 21 -4.12 -18.36 4.72
N THR A 22 -4.20 -17.99 3.45
CA THR A 22 -3.22 -17.05 2.87
C THR A 22 -3.37 -15.66 3.46
N VAL A 23 -4.62 -15.19 3.65
CA VAL A 23 -4.88 -13.90 4.29
C VAL A 23 -4.33 -13.89 5.71
N GLU A 24 -4.53 -14.97 6.48
CA GLU A 24 -4.02 -15.08 7.84
C GLU A 24 -2.49 -15.01 7.87
N ARG A 25 -1.83 -15.72 6.96
CA ARG A 25 -0.37 -15.68 6.86
C ARG A 25 0.13 -14.31 6.45
N LEU A 26 -0.53 -13.69 5.47
CA LEU A 26 -0.17 -12.36 5.00
C LEU A 26 -0.33 -11.33 6.11
N ALA A 27 -1.40 -11.43 6.91
CA ALA A 27 -1.64 -10.52 8.03
C ALA A 27 -0.46 -10.49 9.00
N GLY A 28 0.17 -11.63 9.24
CA GLY A 28 1.33 -11.72 10.11
C GLY A 28 2.59 -11.05 9.58
N GLU A 29 2.62 -10.70 8.29
CA GLU A 29 3.78 -10.04 7.68
C GLU A 29 3.69 -8.51 7.74
N PHE A 30 2.52 -7.96 8.08
CA PHE A 30 2.34 -6.52 8.22
C PHE A 30 2.87 -6.03 9.56
N ILE A 31 3.42 -4.81 9.55
CA ILE A 31 3.93 -4.14 10.75
C ILE A 31 3.04 -2.93 11.02
N GLU A 32 2.49 -2.84 12.23
CA GLU A 32 1.67 -1.69 12.62
C GLU A 32 2.56 -0.47 12.82
N ARG A 33 2.20 0.64 12.17
CA ARG A 33 2.93 1.89 12.25
C ARG A 33 2.00 3.02 12.67
N HIS A 34 2.49 3.87 13.57
CA HIS A 34 1.75 5.02 14.05
C HIS A 34 2.42 6.30 13.56
N PHE A 35 1.61 7.22 13.06
CA PHE A 35 2.10 8.49 12.52
C PHE A 35 1.38 9.65 13.18
N ALA A 36 2.15 10.64 13.63
CA ALA A 36 1.59 11.88 14.16
C ALA A 36 1.08 12.76 13.01
N GLU A 37 0.15 13.64 13.33
CA GLU A 37 -0.29 14.66 12.36
C GLU A 37 0.93 15.42 11.83
N GLY A 38 1.00 15.58 10.52
CA GLY A 38 2.11 16.25 9.84
C GLY A 38 3.26 15.35 9.44
N ALA A 39 3.28 14.08 9.89
CA ALA A 39 4.37 13.16 9.56
C ALA A 39 4.28 12.71 8.11
N ALA A 40 5.41 12.64 7.43
CA ALA A 40 5.49 12.10 6.07
C ALA A 40 5.60 10.58 6.16
N ILE A 41 4.66 9.88 5.51
CA ILE A 41 4.65 8.41 5.46
C ILE A 41 5.47 7.95 4.26
N ALA A 42 5.33 8.66 3.14
CA ALA A 42 6.10 8.43 1.92
C ALA A 42 6.49 9.79 1.38
N THR A 43 7.70 9.91 0.85
CA THR A 43 8.23 11.17 0.35
C THR A 43 8.61 11.04 -1.11
N GLU A 44 8.09 11.96 -1.92
CA GLU A 44 8.39 12.03 -3.35
C GLU A 44 9.90 12.10 -3.57
N GLY A 45 10.41 11.31 -4.50
CA GLY A 45 11.84 11.26 -4.80
C GLY A 45 12.67 10.40 -3.87
N VAL A 46 12.08 9.84 -2.80
CA VAL A 46 12.76 8.96 -1.85
C VAL A 46 12.33 7.52 -2.11
N ASP A 47 13.27 6.58 -2.06
CA ASP A 47 12.99 5.17 -2.30
C ASP A 47 11.93 4.62 -1.32
N GLY A 48 10.98 3.88 -1.87
CA GLY A 48 9.93 3.25 -1.08
C GLY A 48 10.12 1.74 -0.98
N LEU A 49 10.05 1.23 0.26
CA LEU A 49 10.26 -0.21 0.53
C LEU A 49 9.02 -0.88 1.13
N ASN A 50 7.93 -0.14 1.28
CA ASN A 50 6.72 -0.66 1.93
C ASN A 50 5.47 -0.34 1.12
N PHE A 51 4.55 -1.29 1.17
CA PHE A 51 3.16 -1.09 0.79
C PHE A 51 2.38 -0.80 2.07
N PHE A 52 1.41 0.11 2.03
CA PHE A 52 0.65 0.52 3.22
C PHE A 52 -0.84 0.33 3.04
N ILE A 53 -1.51 -0.06 4.13
CA ILE A 53 -2.98 -0.05 4.24
C ILE A 53 -3.32 0.85 5.43
N VAL A 54 -4.16 1.86 5.22
CA VAL A 54 -4.59 2.77 6.29
C VAL A 54 -5.63 2.08 7.16
N ALA A 55 -5.37 1.98 8.47
CA ALA A 55 -6.31 1.41 9.43
C ALA A 55 -7.19 2.50 10.04
N SER A 56 -6.60 3.64 10.40
CA SER A 56 -7.33 4.77 10.98
C SER A 56 -6.64 6.08 10.65
N GLY A 57 -7.38 7.17 10.71
CA GLY A 57 -6.85 8.49 10.40
C GLY A 57 -6.88 8.79 8.91
N GLU A 58 -6.32 9.93 8.55
CA GLU A 58 -6.35 10.42 7.17
C GLU A 58 -5.00 10.99 6.74
N ALA A 59 -4.74 10.95 5.44
CA ALA A 59 -3.53 11.49 4.86
C ALA A 59 -3.83 12.24 3.56
N ALA A 60 -2.97 13.21 3.23
CA ALA A 60 -3.04 13.94 1.97
C ALA A 60 -1.95 13.43 1.03
N VAL A 61 -2.27 13.31 -0.25
CA VAL A 61 -1.34 12.92 -1.29
C VAL A 61 -1.00 14.16 -2.11
N THR A 62 0.28 14.46 -2.26
CA THR A 62 0.75 15.60 -3.06
C THR A 62 1.79 15.14 -4.08
N VAL A 63 1.78 15.79 -5.24
CA VAL A 63 2.80 15.59 -6.28
C VAL A 63 3.30 16.98 -6.67
N HIS A 64 4.61 17.20 -6.58
CA HIS A 64 5.22 18.51 -6.83
C HIS A 64 4.56 19.62 -6.01
N GLY A 65 4.18 19.32 -4.77
CA GLY A 65 3.55 20.27 -3.87
C GLY A 65 2.07 20.50 -4.08
N GLU A 66 1.47 19.90 -5.11
CA GLU A 66 0.05 20.06 -5.39
C GLU A 66 -0.78 18.89 -4.85
N ALA A 67 -1.89 19.21 -4.20
CA ALA A 67 -2.79 18.19 -3.67
C ALA A 67 -3.46 17.43 -4.81
N VAL A 68 -3.34 16.11 -4.81
CA VAL A 68 -3.94 15.25 -5.83
C VAL A 68 -4.95 14.26 -5.25
N GLY A 69 -5.05 14.15 -3.93
CA GLY A 69 -6.04 13.28 -3.31
C GLY A 69 -5.87 13.16 -1.82
N THR A 70 -6.75 12.38 -1.22
CA THR A 70 -6.72 12.04 0.21
C THR A 70 -6.88 10.54 0.37
N LEU A 71 -6.37 10.02 1.49
CA LEU A 71 -6.47 8.61 1.84
C LEU A 71 -7.08 8.49 3.23
N GLY A 72 -8.06 7.62 3.38
CA GLY A 72 -8.72 7.34 4.65
C GLY A 72 -8.69 5.86 4.98
N PRO A 73 -9.40 5.43 6.04
CA PRO A 73 -9.40 4.03 6.45
C PRO A 73 -9.79 3.09 5.31
N GLY A 74 -9.03 2.02 5.15
CA GLY A 74 -9.21 1.05 4.08
C GLY A 74 -8.45 1.37 2.79
N ALA A 75 -7.96 2.59 2.63
CA ALA A 75 -7.17 2.96 1.47
C ALA A 75 -5.78 2.32 1.53
N SER A 76 -5.20 2.08 0.37
CA SER A 76 -3.85 1.50 0.28
C SER A 76 -3.01 2.30 -0.71
N PHE A 77 -1.71 2.26 -0.53
CA PHE A 77 -0.78 2.93 -1.44
C PHE A 77 0.59 2.26 -1.39
N GLY A 78 1.38 2.53 -2.43
CA GLY A 78 2.76 2.03 -2.49
C GLY A 78 2.92 0.66 -3.14
N GLU A 79 1.91 0.18 -3.87
CA GLU A 79 2.00 -1.15 -4.52
C GLU A 79 3.11 -1.22 -5.56
N VAL A 80 3.51 -0.09 -6.16
CA VAL A 80 4.64 -0.07 -7.09
C VAL A 80 5.93 -0.45 -6.36
N ALA A 81 6.05 -0.10 -5.07
CA ALA A 81 7.21 -0.43 -4.26
C ALA A 81 7.38 -1.95 -4.09
N LEU A 82 6.31 -2.72 -4.28
CA LEU A 82 6.38 -4.18 -4.17
C LEU A 82 7.16 -4.81 -5.32
N VAL A 83 7.26 -4.14 -6.45
CA VAL A 83 7.98 -4.64 -7.63
C VAL A 83 9.12 -3.73 -8.05
N ASP A 84 8.97 -2.43 -7.87
CA ASP A 84 9.96 -1.44 -8.31
C ASP A 84 10.44 -0.64 -7.11
N LYS A 85 11.70 -0.77 -6.76
CA LYS A 85 12.30 -0.09 -5.61
C LYS A 85 12.72 1.35 -5.90
N SER A 86 12.25 1.90 -7.01
CA SER A 86 12.60 3.27 -7.38
C SER A 86 11.91 4.29 -6.46
N ALA A 87 12.25 5.56 -6.64
CA ALA A 87 11.75 6.66 -5.84
C ALA A 87 10.23 6.77 -5.91
N ARG A 88 9.61 7.19 -4.81
CA ARG A 88 8.18 7.46 -4.72
C ARG A 88 7.78 8.56 -5.69
N SER A 89 6.64 8.38 -6.34
CA SER A 89 6.09 9.38 -7.28
C SER A 89 5.25 10.44 -6.57
N ALA A 90 4.95 10.26 -5.30
CA ALA A 90 4.11 11.18 -4.54
C ALA A 90 4.55 11.24 -3.08
N THR A 91 4.16 12.32 -2.41
CA THR A 91 4.33 12.47 -0.97
C THR A 91 3.00 12.17 -0.29
N VAL A 92 3.02 11.36 0.77
CA VAL A 92 1.84 11.05 1.58
C VAL A 92 2.11 11.56 2.99
N THR A 93 1.29 12.51 3.45
CA THR A 93 1.46 13.17 4.75
C THR A 93 0.22 12.96 5.60
N ALA A 94 0.41 12.52 6.85
CA ALA A 94 -0.71 12.36 7.79
C ALA A 94 -1.33 13.73 8.09
N THR A 95 -2.63 13.88 7.87
CA THR A 95 -3.35 15.11 8.18
C THR A 95 -4.03 15.03 9.55
N THR A 96 -4.13 13.83 10.09
CA THR A 96 -4.57 13.56 11.46
C THR A 96 -3.62 12.50 12.03
N PRO A 97 -3.63 12.25 13.33
CA PRO A 97 -2.92 11.06 13.84
C PRO A 97 -3.48 9.85 13.12
N MET A 98 -2.61 8.94 12.66
CA MET A 98 -3.06 7.79 11.89
C MET A 98 -2.30 6.52 12.22
N VAL A 99 -2.96 5.39 11.97
CA VAL A 99 -2.37 4.07 12.08
C VAL A 99 -2.44 3.43 10.70
N ALA A 100 -1.31 2.88 10.25
CA ALA A 100 -1.25 2.17 8.99
C ALA A 100 -0.47 0.87 9.19
N TYR A 101 -0.78 -0.13 8.37
CA TYR A 101 -0.06 -1.38 8.35
C TYR A 101 0.89 -1.38 7.16
N ALA A 102 2.16 -1.65 7.42
CA ALA A 102 3.21 -1.65 6.41
C ALA A 102 3.60 -3.08 6.03
N LEU A 103 3.63 -3.37 4.74
CA LEU A 103 4.10 -4.64 4.22
C LEU A 103 5.42 -4.40 3.50
N PRO A 104 6.56 -4.84 4.08
CA PRO A 104 7.85 -4.68 3.41
C PRO A 104 7.94 -5.51 2.14
N VAL A 105 8.66 -5.02 1.15
CA VAL A 105 8.82 -5.71 -0.13
C VAL A 105 9.45 -7.11 0.05
N TRP A 106 10.39 -7.24 0.99
CA TRP A 106 11.06 -8.54 1.23
C TRP A 106 10.13 -9.57 1.88
N SER A 107 9.06 -9.13 2.55
CA SER A 107 8.04 -10.03 3.09
C SER A 107 7.04 -10.43 2.01
N PHE A 108 6.80 -9.56 1.03
CA PHE A 108 5.84 -9.81 -0.03
C PHE A 108 6.36 -10.82 -1.07
N ARG A 109 7.64 -10.74 -1.41
CA ARG A 109 8.23 -11.59 -2.45
C ARG A 109 7.98 -13.10 -2.27
N PRO A 110 8.20 -13.66 -1.07
CA PRO A 110 7.93 -15.09 -0.88
C PRO A 110 6.48 -15.48 -1.16
N PHE A 111 5.53 -14.60 -0.91
CA PHE A 111 4.13 -14.86 -1.21
C PHE A 111 3.90 -15.00 -2.72
N VAL A 112 4.50 -14.10 -3.50
CA VAL A 112 4.38 -14.13 -4.96
C VAL A 112 5.03 -15.39 -5.53
N GLU A 113 6.18 -15.79 -4.98
CA GLU A 113 6.89 -16.99 -5.43
C GLU A 113 6.05 -18.25 -5.21
N GLN A 114 5.29 -18.29 -4.12
CA GLN A 114 4.41 -19.42 -3.81
C GLN A 114 3.03 -19.28 -4.45
N ARG A 115 2.65 -18.09 -4.86
CA ARG A 115 1.32 -17.78 -5.42
C ARG A 115 1.45 -16.85 -6.62
N PRO A 116 1.83 -17.41 -7.79
CA PRO A 116 2.05 -16.60 -8.99
C PRO A 116 0.84 -15.77 -9.41
N GLU A 117 -0.38 -16.16 -9.02
CA GLU A 117 -1.60 -15.42 -9.31
C GLU A 117 -1.58 -14.02 -8.73
N LEU A 118 -0.82 -13.79 -7.63
CA LEU A 118 -0.65 -12.44 -7.08
C LEU A 118 0.14 -11.55 -8.04
N ALA A 119 1.15 -12.10 -8.70
CA ALA A 119 1.92 -11.34 -9.69
C ALA A 119 1.03 -10.93 -10.86
N TRP A 120 0.18 -11.84 -11.34
CA TRP A 120 -0.75 -11.54 -12.43
C TRP A 120 -1.75 -10.45 -12.02
N LYS A 121 -2.30 -10.55 -10.81
CA LYS A 121 -3.23 -9.55 -10.30
C LYS A 121 -2.57 -8.17 -10.22
N LEU A 122 -1.33 -8.12 -9.74
CA LEU A 122 -0.57 -6.86 -9.65
C LEU A 122 -0.31 -6.29 -11.06
N LEU A 123 0.02 -7.14 -12.04
CA LEU A 123 0.19 -6.70 -13.41
C LEU A 123 -1.09 -6.09 -13.98
N GLU A 124 -2.24 -6.69 -13.69
CA GLU A 124 -3.53 -6.15 -14.12
C GLU A 124 -3.80 -4.76 -13.52
N ILE A 125 -3.53 -4.59 -12.23
CA ILE A 125 -3.70 -3.31 -11.54
C ILE A 125 -2.80 -2.25 -12.15
N LEU A 126 -1.53 -2.58 -12.38
CA LEU A 126 -0.58 -1.64 -12.96
C LEU A 126 -0.92 -1.30 -14.41
N ALA A 127 -1.44 -2.27 -15.16
CA ALA A 127 -1.89 -2.03 -16.54
C ALA A 127 -3.09 -1.05 -16.57
N GLU A 128 -4.02 -1.18 -15.64
CA GLU A 128 -5.14 -0.26 -15.52
C GLU A 128 -4.67 1.16 -15.23
N ARG A 129 -3.71 1.30 -14.33
CA ARG A 129 -3.13 2.59 -13.99
C ARG A 129 -2.41 3.21 -15.17
N LEU A 130 -1.68 2.40 -15.92
CA LEU A 130 -0.96 2.86 -17.10
C LEU A 130 -1.96 3.39 -18.15
N ARG A 131 -3.03 2.66 -18.39
CA ARG A 131 -4.08 3.10 -19.33
C ARG A 131 -4.74 4.39 -18.87
N ALA A 132 -5.04 4.52 -17.58
CA ALA A 132 -5.63 5.74 -17.02
C ALA A 132 -4.70 6.93 -17.21
N ALA A 133 -3.39 6.74 -17.03
CA ALA A 133 -2.40 7.80 -17.23
C ALA A 133 -2.29 8.19 -18.70
N GLN A 134 -2.39 7.23 -19.61
CA GLN A 134 -2.29 7.48 -21.06
C GLN A 134 -3.53 8.15 -21.65
N SER A 135 -4.68 8.01 -21.00
CA SER A 135 -5.94 8.62 -21.52
C SER A 135 -6.16 10.05 -21.07
N ARG A 136 -5.22 10.64 -20.34
CA ARG A 136 -5.30 12.05 -19.91
C ARG A 136 -4.81 12.99 -20.99
#